data_d807493e429b56fb9da10a104288a3b2
#
_entry.id   d807493e429b56fb9da10a104288a3b2
#
_cell.length_a   1.000
_cell.length_b   1.000
_cell.length_c   1.000
_cell.angle_alpha   90.00
_cell.angle_beta   90.00
_cell.angle_gamma   90.00
#
_symmetry.space_group_name_H-M   'P 1'
#
loop_
_entity.id
_entity.type
_entity.pdbx_description
1 polymer ?
#
loop_
_entity_poly.entity_id
_entity_poly.type
_entity_poly.pdbx_seq_one_letter_code
_entity_poly.pdbx_strand_id
1 'polypeptide(L)'
;MRIFGFEFSRGARSIDAMAPDSAPTRQRISRGGPRAGYRRGFQAGVTDRLTSKWTTTDETVNMSLLRHLRTMRARSRDFGRNNEYGRKFFSLIRTHVVGPNGFTLKVDCRRPDGQPDKPDSDRIGRAYRRWVKRGNFDVTGRLSETQFDALAVTMVGRDGEVLIRMVEGRDRGPHRFQLQLLPGHLLDEDHNRDLANGYRIRMGVEFDPFMKAVAYHLRIIDGGADMHGTASQRYERVDASEIIHLFIAEEIDQWRGVPWAYVALRDAKHLDQFDEAALVAANVGAAKMGFFQQKDPEAGPPMGGEEGGDDGYGAGGGDFVTSAEPGTFDIIPDGYELKEYDPTYPNEVYDPFTRNVLRRLSTGLLVANHSLTGDLTQVNFSSIRAGTLDERDMWKMIQGWYAEIKAQIFERWLGLALIHDAELKSLPYTKFDKFNAPVFFGRRWDWVDPKSDAAADREAVALGVRSRAQIIRESGRDPDEVWAELQAESDMGMAQPHAGGGGNSGGSEPAPKTGAKVRDV
;
A
#
# COMPACT_ATOMS: atom_id res chain seq x y z
N MET A 1 25.55 -18.26 -41.27
CA MET A 1 24.14 -18.63 -41.38
C MET A 1 23.39 -17.36 -41.74
N ARG A 2 22.89 -17.22 -42.95
CA ARG A 2 22.19 -16.03 -43.48
C ARG A 2 20.72 -16.17 -43.16
N ILE A 3 20.21 -15.24 -42.39
CA ILE A 3 18.76 -15.03 -42.25
C ILE A 3 18.52 -13.53 -42.38
N PHE A 4 17.74 -13.15 -43.38
CA PHE A 4 17.32 -11.77 -43.68
C PHE A 4 18.43 -10.71 -43.89
N GLY A 5 19.18 -10.81 -44.96
CA GLY A 5 19.67 -9.68 -45.78
C GLY A 5 20.54 -8.60 -45.12
N PHE A 6 21.03 -8.74 -43.88
CA PHE A 6 21.96 -7.79 -43.27
C PHE A 6 23.31 -8.44 -42.96
N GLU A 7 24.36 -7.89 -43.57
CA GLU A 7 25.75 -8.21 -43.24
C GLU A 7 26.24 -7.34 -42.09
N PHE A 8 26.60 -7.99 -40.97
CA PHE A 8 27.36 -7.33 -39.91
C PHE A 8 28.85 -7.55 -40.13
N SER A 9 29.55 -6.51 -40.58
CA SER A 9 31.03 -6.51 -40.62
C SER A 9 31.58 -6.14 -39.25
N ARG A 10 32.37 -7.02 -38.64
CA ARG A 10 33.21 -6.73 -37.46
C ARG A 10 34.35 -5.78 -37.88
N GLY A 11 34.18 -4.48 -37.60
CA GLY A 11 35.26 -3.51 -37.65
C GLY A 11 35.77 -3.25 -36.22
N ALA A 12 36.84 -3.90 -35.81
CA ALA A 12 37.60 -3.49 -34.65
C ALA A 12 38.31 -2.17 -34.96
N ARG A 13 37.90 -1.06 -34.34
CA ARG A 13 38.68 0.17 -34.28
C ARG A 13 39.38 0.24 -32.94
N SER A 14 40.72 0.22 -32.98
CA SER A 14 41.59 0.60 -31.88
C SER A 14 41.32 2.05 -31.47
N ILE A 15 41.04 2.26 -30.19
CA ILE A 15 40.98 3.60 -29.61
C ILE A 15 42.39 3.94 -29.17
N ASP A 16 43.08 4.75 -29.99
CA ASP A 16 44.33 5.40 -29.58
C ASP A 16 44.00 6.48 -28.52
N ALA A 17 44.79 6.43 -27.45
CA ALA A 17 44.71 7.36 -26.35
C ALA A 17 45.07 8.79 -26.82
N MET A 18 44.07 9.70 -26.80
CA MET A 18 44.32 11.13 -26.89
C MET A 18 44.39 11.72 -25.48
N ALA A 19 45.52 12.34 -25.20
CA ALA A 19 45.81 13.09 -23.99
C ALA A 19 44.84 14.26 -23.81
N PRO A 20 44.56 14.68 -22.57
CA PRO A 20 43.67 15.81 -22.31
C PRO A 20 44.42 17.12 -22.50
N ASP A 21 44.05 17.88 -23.52
CA ASP A 21 44.51 19.24 -23.66
C ASP A 21 43.35 20.23 -23.52
N SER A 22 43.62 21.27 -22.73
CA SER A 22 42.93 22.54 -22.57
C SER A 22 41.61 22.57 -21.77
N ALA A 23 41.72 23.26 -20.63
CA ALA A 23 40.59 23.72 -19.83
C ALA A 23 39.60 24.59 -20.65
N PRO A 24 38.28 24.50 -20.38
CA PRO A 24 37.32 25.31 -21.08
C PRO A 24 37.47 26.80 -20.68
N THR A 25 37.81 27.62 -21.62
CA THR A 25 37.80 29.10 -21.51
C THR A 25 36.39 29.56 -21.13
N ARG A 26 36.23 30.15 -19.95
CA ARG A 26 35.01 30.81 -19.53
C ARG A 26 34.67 31.93 -20.52
N GLN A 27 33.75 31.70 -21.45
CA GLN A 27 33.16 32.74 -22.25
C GLN A 27 32.38 33.70 -21.35
N ARG A 28 32.86 34.93 -21.24
CA ARG A 28 32.12 36.06 -20.69
C ARG A 28 30.88 36.27 -21.55
N ILE A 29 29.71 35.95 -21.01
CA ILE A 29 28.42 36.28 -21.65
C ILE A 29 28.29 37.80 -21.59
N SER A 30 28.46 38.49 -22.75
CA SER A 30 28.22 39.92 -22.92
C SER A 30 26.73 40.22 -22.68
N ARG A 31 26.44 41.09 -21.73
CA ARG A 31 25.11 41.70 -21.57
C ARG A 31 24.85 42.63 -22.74
N GLY A 32 23.94 42.23 -23.67
CA GLY A 32 23.47 43.13 -24.70
C GLY A 32 23.25 42.43 -26.07
N GLY A 33 22.38 41.42 -26.13
CA GLY A 33 21.85 40.93 -27.40
C GLY A 33 20.34 41.20 -27.51
N PRO A 34 19.77 41.36 -28.69
CA PRO A 34 18.36 41.64 -28.88
C PRO A 34 17.51 40.51 -28.28
N ARG A 35 16.35 40.84 -27.71
CA ARG A 35 15.36 39.90 -27.16
C ARG A 35 15.14 38.76 -28.14
N ALA A 36 15.74 37.61 -27.90
CA ALA A 36 15.48 36.40 -28.64
C ALA A 36 13.98 36.10 -28.50
N GLY A 37 13.29 36.14 -29.65
CA GLY A 37 11.87 35.81 -29.70
C GLY A 37 11.65 34.47 -29.04
N TYR A 38 10.60 34.37 -28.26
CA TYR A 38 10.15 33.15 -27.60
C TYR A 38 10.21 31.97 -28.58
N ARG A 39 11.25 31.14 -28.49
CA ARG A 39 11.25 29.88 -29.20
C ARG A 39 10.13 29.05 -28.58
N ARG A 40 9.11 28.72 -29.38
CA ARG A 40 8.05 27.79 -29.02
C ARG A 40 8.69 26.40 -28.77
N GLY A 41 9.17 26.17 -27.58
CA GLY A 41 9.68 24.90 -27.11
C GLY A 41 8.88 24.42 -25.89
N PHE A 42 9.22 23.27 -25.36
CA PHE A 42 8.60 22.76 -24.13
C PHE A 42 9.01 23.67 -22.96
N GLN A 43 8.06 24.38 -22.38
CA GLN A 43 8.30 25.31 -21.27
C GLN A 43 8.84 24.62 -20.02
N ALA A 44 8.46 23.35 -19.79
CA ALA A 44 8.96 22.54 -18.70
C ALA A 44 10.48 22.26 -18.76
N GLY A 45 11.09 22.35 -19.96
CA GLY A 45 12.54 22.20 -20.16
C GLY A 45 13.33 23.50 -20.03
N VAL A 46 12.69 24.64 -19.72
CA VAL A 46 13.36 25.94 -19.57
C VAL A 46 13.80 26.13 -18.12
N THR A 47 15.09 26.36 -17.91
CA THR A 47 15.62 26.70 -16.59
C THR A 47 15.67 28.22 -16.43
N ASP A 48 14.87 28.76 -15.51
CA ASP A 48 14.81 30.16 -15.13
C ASP A 48 14.95 30.32 -13.60
N ARG A 49 14.70 31.51 -13.07
CA ARG A 49 14.78 31.79 -11.64
C ARG A 49 13.80 30.95 -10.81
N LEU A 50 12.62 30.61 -11.35
CA LEU A 50 11.59 29.83 -10.65
C LEU A 50 11.88 28.33 -10.71
N THR A 51 12.49 27.87 -11.80
CA THR A 51 12.80 26.47 -12.06
C THR A 51 14.26 26.09 -11.73
N SER A 52 15.08 27.06 -11.23
CA SER A 52 16.51 26.85 -10.96
C SER A 52 16.82 25.73 -9.97
N LYS A 53 15.87 25.40 -9.08
CA LYS A 53 15.98 24.30 -8.12
C LYS A 53 15.33 22.99 -8.60
N TRP A 54 14.71 23.01 -9.77
CA TRP A 54 14.12 21.82 -10.36
C TRP A 54 15.23 20.95 -10.93
N THR A 55 15.12 19.63 -10.70
CA THR A 55 16.14 18.71 -11.22
C THR A 55 16.23 18.78 -12.75
N THR A 56 17.45 18.77 -13.26
CA THR A 56 17.76 18.72 -14.69
C THR A 56 18.58 17.48 -15.05
N THR A 57 18.78 16.59 -14.06
CA THR A 57 19.58 15.37 -14.22
C THR A 57 18.65 14.22 -14.61
N ASP A 58 18.97 13.55 -15.69
CA ASP A 58 18.30 12.32 -16.14
C ASP A 58 18.91 11.14 -15.34
N GLU A 59 18.41 10.97 -14.11
CA GLU A 59 18.86 9.93 -13.20
C GLU A 59 17.92 8.73 -13.28
N THR A 60 18.48 7.51 -13.42
CA THR A 60 17.68 6.28 -13.41
C THR A 60 17.09 6.02 -12.02
N VAL A 61 15.92 5.40 -11.97
CA VAL A 61 15.23 5.03 -10.72
C VAL A 61 16.15 4.23 -9.79
N ASN A 62 16.98 3.34 -10.34
CA ASN A 62 17.89 2.50 -9.55
C ASN A 62 18.99 3.30 -8.84
N MET A 63 19.47 4.39 -9.43
CA MET A 63 20.44 5.28 -8.78
C MET A 63 19.80 6.05 -7.62
N SER A 64 18.56 6.50 -7.80
CA SER A 64 17.79 7.12 -6.73
C SER A 64 17.46 6.12 -5.61
N LEU A 65 17.08 4.89 -5.96
CA LEU A 65 16.82 3.82 -4.99
C LEU A 65 18.06 3.45 -4.19
N LEU A 66 19.21 3.32 -4.84
CA LEU A 66 20.48 3.01 -4.18
C LEU A 66 20.79 4.02 -3.05
N ARG A 67 20.49 5.30 -3.25
CA ARG A 67 20.75 6.36 -2.26
C ARG A 67 19.69 6.47 -1.19
N HIS A 68 18.43 6.23 -1.53
CA HIS A 68 17.31 6.66 -0.70
C HIS A 68 16.42 5.53 -0.17
N LEU A 69 16.46 4.32 -0.74
CA LEU A 69 15.55 3.22 -0.41
C LEU A 69 15.54 2.88 1.08
N ARG A 70 16.73 2.74 1.69
CA ARG A 70 16.88 2.44 3.13
C ARG A 70 16.20 3.50 4.01
N THR A 71 16.42 4.77 3.67
CA THR A 71 15.83 5.91 4.40
C THR A 71 14.32 5.99 4.20
N MET A 72 13.83 5.81 2.96
CA MET A 72 12.40 5.82 2.66
C MET A 72 11.68 4.69 3.41
N ARG A 73 12.25 3.49 3.41
CA ARG A 73 11.73 2.34 4.14
C ARG A 73 11.66 2.60 5.65
N ALA A 74 12.72 3.17 6.24
CA ALA A 74 12.74 3.52 7.66
C ALA A 74 11.64 4.53 8.01
N ARG A 75 11.49 5.59 7.21
CA ARG A 75 10.44 6.62 7.39
C ARG A 75 9.03 6.06 7.18
N SER A 76 8.84 5.19 6.21
CA SER A 76 7.55 4.54 5.97
C SER A 76 7.15 3.61 7.12
N ARG A 77 8.11 2.90 7.73
CA ARG A 77 7.89 2.11 8.94
C ARG A 77 7.52 2.98 10.14
N ASP A 78 8.19 4.10 10.30
CA ASP A 78 7.89 5.09 11.35
C ASP A 78 6.49 5.66 11.16
N PHE A 79 6.13 6.08 9.94
CA PHE A 79 4.80 6.54 9.56
C PHE A 79 3.71 5.53 9.94
N GLY A 80 3.92 4.23 9.66
CA GLY A 80 2.94 3.19 10.02
C GLY A 80 2.85 2.86 11.52
N ARG A 81 3.87 3.19 12.33
CA ARG A 81 3.91 2.89 13.75
C ARG A 81 3.43 4.04 14.62
N ASN A 82 3.80 5.27 14.24
CA ASN A 82 3.72 6.44 15.10
C ASN A 82 2.75 7.52 14.57
N ASN A 83 2.17 7.33 13.37
CA ASN A 83 1.22 8.27 12.80
C ASN A 83 -0.10 7.57 12.50
N GLU A 84 -1.24 8.18 12.88
CA GLU A 84 -2.59 7.63 12.74
C GLU A 84 -3.02 7.45 11.28
N TYR A 85 -2.67 8.39 10.40
CA TYR A 85 -2.98 8.30 8.96
C TYR A 85 -2.16 7.20 8.30
N GLY A 86 -0.91 7.03 8.71
CA GLY A 86 -0.04 5.93 8.27
C GLY A 86 -0.59 4.57 8.67
N ARG A 87 -0.99 4.44 9.94
CA ARG A 87 -1.63 3.23 10.45
C ARG A 87 -2.93 2.93 9.71
N LYS A 88 -3.75 3.95 9.43
CA LYS A 88 -5.00 3.82 8.68
C LYS A 88 -4.72 3.37 7.26
N PHE A 89 -3.77 3.99 6.56
CA PHE A 89 -3.40 3.64 5.19
C PHE A 89 -2.98 2.17 5.04
N PHE A 90 -2.06 1.70 5.88
CA PHE A 90 -1.62 0.29 5.83
C PHE A 90 -2.74 -0.68 6.25
N SER A 91 -3.69 -0.25 7.07
CA SER A 91 -4.89 -1.03 7.35
C SER A 91 -5.82 -1.10 6.13
N LEU A 92 -5.97 0.00 5.35
CA LEU A 92 -6.75 0.00 4.11
C LEU A 92 -6.17 -0.99 3.08
N ILE A 93 -4.85 -1.00 2.87
CA ILE A 93 -4.20 -1.98 1.99
C ILE A 93 -4.62 -3.41 2.36
N ARG A 94 -4.45 -3.78 3.62
CA ARG A 94 -4.79 -5.11 4.12
C ARG A 94 -6.27 -5.44 3.93
N THR A 95 -7.16 -4.51 4.29
CA THR A 95 -8.60 -4.74 4.25
C THR A 95 -9.17 -4.73 2.84
N HIS A 96 -8.61 -3.94 1.93
CA HIS A 96 -9.15 -3.82 0.56
C HIS A 96 -8.51 -4.80 -0.42
N VAL A 97 -7.26 -5.17 -0.26
CA VAL A 97 -6.62 -6.16 -1.13
C VAL A 97 -6.99 -7.58 -0.72
N VAL A 98 -6.82 -7.93 0.54
CA VAL A 98 -7.05 -9.31 1.03
C VAL A 98 -8.44 -9.46 1.65
N GLY A 99 -8.80 -8.55 2.54
CA GLY A 99 -10.08 -8.60 3.25
C GLY A 99 -10.16 -9.69 4.33
N PRO A 100 -11.32 -9.84 4.97
CA PRO A 100 -11.48 -10.76 6.09
C PRO A 100 -11.41 -12.25 5.69
N ASN A 101 -11.83 -12.57 4.47
CA ASN A 101 -11.94 -13.95 3.97
C ASN A 101 -10.74 -14.39 3.11
N GLY A 102 -9.81 -13.48 2.79
CA GLY A 102 -8.69 -13.77 1.90
C GLY A 102 -9.11 -13.94 0.45
N PHE A 103 -8.25 -14.59 -0.34
CA PHE A 103 -8.55 -14.95 -1.71
C PHE A 103 -9.25 -16.30 -1.77
N THR A 104 -10.30 -16.39 -2.58
CA THR A 104 -11.00 -17.65 -2.82
C THR A 104 -10.42 -18.33 -4.05
N LEU A 105 -10.00 -19.60 -3.92
CA LEU A 105 -9.52 -20.41 -5.03
C LEU A 105 -10.68 -21.18 -5.66
N LYS A 106 -10.81 -21.07 -6.98
CA LYS A 106 -11.52 -22.01 -7.85
C LYS A 106 -10.52 -22.70 -8.76
N VAL A 107 -10.54 -24.01 -8.82
CA VAL A 107 -9.76 -24.78 -9.79
C VAL A 107 -10.66 -25.11 -10.97
N ASP A 108 -10.33 -24.61 -12.17
CA ASP A 108 -11.16 -24.80 -13.39
C ASP A 108 -10.57 -25.91 -14.28
N CYS A 109 -10.50 -27.14 -13.73
CA CYS A 109 -10.11 -28.29 -14.54
C CYS A 109 -11.13 -28.56 -15.65
N ARG A 110 -10.65 -28.77 -16.88
CA ARG A 110 -11.51 -29.09 -18.03
C ARG A 110 -11.17 -30.44 -18.60
N ARG A 111 -12.21 -31.13 -19.07
CA ARG A 111 -12.08 -32.37 -19.84
C ARG A 111 -11.63 -32.04 -21.27
N PRO A 112 -11.18 -33.05 -22.05
CA PRO A 112 -10.81 -32.84 -23.46
C PRO A 112 -11.93 -32.29 -24.34
N ASP A 113 -13.20 -32.50 -23.95
CA ASP A 113 -14.39 -31.95 -24.60
C ASP A 113 -14.71 -30.50 -24.21
N GLY A 114 -13.86 -29.87 -23.38
CA GLY A 114 -14.04 -28.52 -22.89
C GLY A 114 -14.99 -28.36 -21.71
N GLN A 115 -15.69 -29.43 -21.30
CA GLN A 115 -16.61 -29.40 -20.17
C GLN A 115 -15.85 -29.34 -18.83
N PRO A 116 -16.40 -28.69 -17.78
CA PRO A 116 -15.79 -28.67 -16.45
C PRO A 116 -15.62 -30.08 -15.88
N ASP A 117 -14.45 -30.34 -15.31
CA ASP A 117 -14.16 -31.58 -14.59
C ASP A 117 -14.27 -31.35 -13.08
N LYS A 118 -15.52 -31.29 -12.62
CA LYS A 118 -15.84 -31.00 -11.22
C LYS A 118 -15.18 -31.96 -10.21
N PRO A 119 -15.17 -33.32 -10.44
CA PRO A 119 -14.52 -34.23 -9.50
C PRO A 119 -13.03 -33.94 -9.27
N ASP A 120 -12.25 -33.65 -10.32
CA ASP A 120 -10.83 -33.37 -10.21
C ASP A 120 -10.61 -32.00 -9.56
N SER A 121 -11.39 -30.97 -9.96
CA SER A 121 -11.37 -29.64 -9.37
C SER A 121 -11.63 -29.68 -7.86
N ASP A 122 -12.67 -30.41 -7.42
CA ASP A 122 -13.04 -30.55 -6.01
C ASP A 122 -11.96 -31.25 -5.18
N ARG A 123 -11.30 -32.28 -5.75
CA ARG A 123 -10.19 -32.99 -5.08
C ARG A 123 -9.02 -32.05 -4.82
N ILE A 124 -8.60 -31.32 -5.84
CA ILE A 124 -7.49 -30.36 -5.75
C ILE A 124 -7.87 -29.24 -4.76
N GLY A 125 -9.08 -28.70 -4.85
CA GLY A 125 -9.58 -27.68 -3.94
C GLY A 125 -9.62 -28.14 -2.49
N ARG A 126 -9.99 -29.41 -2.20
CA ARG A 126 -9.94 -29.96 -0.82
C ARG A 126 -8.50 -30.10 -0.31
N ALA A 127 -7.58 -30.58 -1.15
CA ALA A 127 -6.17 -30.69 -0.78
C ALA A 127 -5.56 -29.30 -0.49
N TYR A 128 -5.87 -28.31 -1.33
CA TYR A 128 -5.46 -26.92 -1.12
C TYR A 128 -5.99 -26.36 0.20
N ARG A 129 -7.28 -26.50 0.50
CA ARG A 129 -7.88 -26.07 1.77
C ARG A 129 -7.25 -26.72 3.00
N ARG A 130 -6.68 -27.94 2.90
CA ARG A 130 -5.90 -28.54 3.98
C ARG A 130 -4.54 -27.87 4.18
N TRP A 131 -3.89 -27.55 3.08
CA TRP A 131 -2.56 -26.95 3.07
C TRP A 131 -2.56 -25.52 3.62
N VAL A 132 -3.54 -24.68 3.23
CA VAL A 132 -3.60 -23.25 3.60
C VAL A 132 -3.91 -22.98 5.08
N LYS A 133 -4.16 -24.00 5.87
CA LYS A 133 -4.43 -23.87 7.30
C LYS A 133 -3.17 -23.45 8.07
N ARG A 134 -3.41 -22.74 9.18
CA ARG A 134 -2.34 -22.43 10.15
C ARG A 134 -1.61 -23.73 10.55
N GLY A 135 -0.28 -23.66 10.65
CA GLY A 135 0.61 -24.80 10.93
C GLY A 135 1.11 -25.50 9.66
N ASN A 136 0.39 -25.43 8.54
CA ASN A 136 0.75 -26.12 7.31
C ASN A 136 1.33 -25.19 6.25
N PHE A 137 0.86 -23.94 6.19
CA PHE A 137 1.14 -23.01 5.10
C PHE A 137 2.47 -22.29 5.26
N ASP A 138 2.75 -21.81 6.47
CA ASP A 138 3.90 -20.98 6.79
C ASP A 138 4.93 -21.76 7.61
N VAL A 139 6.21 -21.53 7.32
CA VAL A 139 7.35 -22.19 7.99
C VAL A 139 7.34 -21.96 9.51
N THR A 140 6.87 -20.79 9.96
CA THR A 140 6.78 -20.50 11.40
C THR A 140 5.58 -21.19 12.08
N GLY A 141 4.64 -21.73 11.31
CA GLY A 141 3.40 -22.34 11.77
C GLY A 141 2.39 -21.36 12.40
N ARG A 142 2.65 -20.05 12.32
CA ARG A 142 1.84 -19.01 12.97
C ARG A 142 0.75 -18.44 12.06
N LEU A 143 0.93 -18.49 10.75
CA LEU A 143 0.08 -17.82 9.78
C LEU A 143 -0.75 -18.84 9.01
N SER A 144 -2.03 -18.52 8.80
CA SER A 144 -2.83 -19.10 7.73
C SER A 144 -2.57 -18.34 6.42
N GLU A 145 -3.03 -18.86 5.28
CA GLU A 145 -2.92 -18.18 3.99
C GLU A 145 -3.42 -16.72 4.06
N THR A 146 -4.63 -16.49 4.57
CA THR A 146 -5.21 -15.14 4.67
C THR A 146 -4.34 -14.20 5.51
N GLN A 147 -3.78 -14.69 6.63
CA GLN A 147 -2.90 -13.88 7.49
C GLN A 147 -1.55 -13.61 6.82
N PHE A 148 -1.03 -14.59 6.10
CA PHE A 148 0.21 -14.48 5.34
C PHE A 148 0.05 -13.47 4.20
N ASP A 149 -1.01 -13.59 3.40
CA ASP A 149 -1.33 -12.66 2.31
C ASP A 149 -1.52 -11.24 2.84
N ALA A 150 -2.26 -11.06 3.94
CA ALA A 150 -2.48 -9.77 4.56
C ALA A 150 -1.16 -9.13 5.03
N LEU A 151 -0.25 -9.93 5.60
CA LEU A 151 1.07 -9.46 6.01
C LEU A 151 1.94 -9.12 4.80
N ALA A 152 1.96 -9.99 3.77
CA ALA A 152 2.76 -9.81 2.57
C ALA A 152 2.40 -8.50 1.84
N VAL A 153 1.12 -8.27 1.53
CA VAL A 153 0.69 -7.04 0.83
C VAL A 153 0.90 -5.78 1.68
N THR A 154 0.73 -5.89 3.00
CA THR A 154 1.03 -4.76 3.91
C THR A 154 2.51 -4.42 3.89
N MET A 155 3.39 -5.42 3.86
CA MET A 155 4.84 -5.21 3.78
C MET A 155 5.26 -4.61 2.44
N VAL A 156 4.66 -5.05 1.33
CA VAL A 156 4.90 -4.41 0.03
C VAL A 156 4.52 -2.93 0.08
N GLY A 157 3.33 -2.58 0.57
CA GLY A 157 2.91 -1.18 0.68
C GLY A 157 3.78 -0.36 1.63
N ARG A 158 4.21 -0.94 2.76
CA ARG A 158 4.98 -0.23 3.80
C ARG A 158 6.47 -0.16 3.48
N ASP A 159 7.06 -1.27 3.08
CA ASP A 159 8.50 -1.41 2.89
C ASP A 159 8.92 -1.30 1.42
N GLY A 160 7.94 -1.29 0.50
CA GLY A 160 8.12 -1.29 -0.95
C GLY A 160 8.16 -2.70 -1.55
N GLU A 161 8.64 -3.67 -0.79
CA GLU A 161 8.87 -5.03 -1.27
C GLU A 161 8.85 -6.06 -0.13
N VAL A 162 8.63 -7.32 -0.50
CA VAL A 162 8.79 -8.47 0.38
C VAL A 162 9.23 -9.68 -0.45
N LEU A 163 9.93 -10.61 0.16
CA LEU A 163 10.33 -11.86 -0.47
C LEU A 163 9.50 -13.01 0.08
N ILE A 164 9.01 -13.86 -0.78
CA ILE A 164 8.40 -15.15 -0.40
C ILE A 164 9.38 -16.24 -0.82
N ARG A 165 9.97 -16.93 0.16
CA ARG A 165 10.78 -18.12 -0.10
C ARG A 165 9.89 -19.36 -0.10
N MET A 166 9.99 -20.14 -1.14
CA MET A 166 9.34 -21.44 -1.29
C MET A 166 10.25 -22.51 -0.67
N VAL A 167 9.83 -23.11 0.42
CA VAL A 167 10.64 -24.04 1.20
C VAL A 167 10.10 -25.46 1.07
N GLU A 168 10.93 -26.34 0.52
CA GLU A 168 10.61 -27.75 0.35
C GLU A 168 11.37 -28.61 1.40
N GLY A 169 10.78 -29.72 1.83
CA GLY A 169 11.43 -30.61 2.78
C GLY A 169 10.48 -31.63 3.41
N ARG A 170 11.02 -32.72 3.95
CA ARG A 170 10.21 -33.80 4.55
C ARG A 170 9.32 -33.34 5.70
N ASP A 171 9.78 -32.36 6.47
CA ASP A 171 9.11 -31.84 7.66
C ASP A 171 8.32 -30.54 7.38
N ARG A 172 8.03 -30.27 6.09
CA ARG A 172 7.38 -29.03 5.64
C ARG A 172 5.92 -29.24 5.29
N GLY A 173 5.07 -29.39 6.31
CA GLY A 173 3.63 -29.53 6.13
C GLY A 173 3.19 -30.81 5.38
N PRO A 174 1.90 -30.95 5.04
CA PRO A 174 1.34 -32.18 4.48
C PRO A 174 1.83 -32.51 3.07
N HIS A 175 2.25 -31.49 2.30
CA HIS A 175 2.72 -31.67 0.92
C HIS A 175 4.22 -31.43 0.77
N ARG A 176 4.98 -31.41 1.88
CA ARG A 176 6.42 -31.11 1.93
C ARG A 176 6.79 -29.73 1.39
N PHE A 177 5.85 -28.78 1.50
CA PHE A 177 5.96 -27.44 0.95
C PHE A 177 5.37 -26.42 1.91
N GLN A 178 6.13 -25.40 2.24
CA GLN A 178 5.73 -24.28 3.07
C GLN A 178 6.32 -22.98 2.52
N LEU A 179 5.71 -21.86 2.87
CA LEU A 179 6.19 -20.53 2.48
C LEU A 179 6.85 -19.81 3.66
N GLN A 180 7.84 -19.00 3.37
CA GLN A 180 8.52 -18.13 4.34
C GLN A 180 8.48 -16.69 3.86
N LEU A 181 7.93 -15.78 4.66
CA LEU A 181 8.03 -14.34 4.41
C LEU A 181 9.39 -13.85 4.90
N LEU A 182 10.11 -13.15 4.02
CA LEU A 182 11.38 -12.52 4.30
C LEU A 182 11.30 -11.03 3.99
N PRO A 183 11.73 -10.16 4.91
CA PRO A 183 11.65 -8.71 4.69
C PRO A 183 12.69 -8.26 3.66
N GLY A 184 12.32 -7.28 2.82
CA GLY A 184 13.18 -6.79 1.74
C GLY A 184 14.53 -6.20 2.19
N HIS A 185 14.69 -5.81 3.48
CA HIS A 185 15.97 -5.33 3.99
C HIS A 185 17.05 -6.43 4.17
N LEU A 186 16.68 -7.71 3.99
CA LEU A 186 17.67 -8.78 3.88
C LEU A 186 18.46 -8.73 2.57
N LEU A 187 17.92 -8.07 1.54
CA LEU A 187 18.67 -7.72 0.35
C LEU A 187 19.42 -6.41 0.64
N ASP A 188 20.73 -6.50 0.72
CA ASP A 188 21.59 -5.34 1.00
C ASP A 188 21.69 -4.43 -0.21
N GLU A 189 21.26 -3.17 -0.05
CA GLU A 189 21.34 -2.16 -1.10
C GLU A 189 22.80 -1.88 -1.53
N ASP A 190 23.75 -2.03 -0.60
CA ASP A 190 25.17 -1.78 -0.85
C ASP A 190 25.90 -2.99 -1.48
N HIS A 191 25.23 -4.15 -1.56
CA HIS A 191 25.83 -5.34 -2.18
C HIS A 191 25.73 -5.27 -3.71
N ASN A 192 26.76 -4.66 -4.33
CA ASN A 192 26.88 -4.47 -5.77
C ASN A 192 28.21 -5.06 -6.26
N ARG A 193 28.16 -5.95 -7.27
CA ARG A 193 29.34 -6.60 -7.81
C ARG A 193 29.11 -7.03 -9.25
N ASP A 194 30.12 -6.85 -10.10
CA ASP A 194 30.14 -7.46 -11.42
C ASP A 194 30.73 -8.87 -11.33
N LEU A 195 30.07 -9.82 -11.97
CA LEU A 195 30.45 -11.23 -12.01
C LEU A 195 30.97 -11.62 -13.41
N ALA A 196 31.49 -12.84 -13.55
CA ALA A 196 31.90 -13.35 -14.84
C ALA A 196 30.73 -13.48 -15.83
N ASN A 197 31.05 -13.55 -17.14
CA ASN A 197 30.08 -13.78 -18.23
C ASN A 197 28.94 -12.77 -18.33
N GLY A 198 29.13 -11.52 -17.83
CA GLY A 198 28.12 -10.46 -17.89
C GLY A 198 27.04 -10.52 -16.81
N TYR A 199 27.13 -11.48 -15.90
CA TYR A 199 26.29 -11.51 -14.71
C TYR A 199 26.66 -10.36 -13.77
N ARG A 200 25.71 -9.90 -13.01
CA ARG A 200 25.93 -8.78 -12.09
C ARG A 200 25.03 -8.85 -10.87
N ILE A 201 25.56 -8.50 -9.72
CA ILE A 201 24.77 -8.29 -8.51
C ILE A 201 24.48 -6.80 -8.39
N ARG A 202 23.22 -6.44 -8.18
CA ARG A 202 22.75 -5.07 -7.98
C ARG A 202 21.76 -5.05 -6.82
N MET A 203 22.12 -4.28 -5.79
CA MET A 203 21.31 -4.14 -4.58
C MET A 203 20.88 -5.49 -3.98
N GLY A 204 21.79 -6.48 -4.00
CA GLY A 204 21.56 -7.82 -3.46
C GLY A 204 20.86 -8.81 -4.40
N VAL A 205 20.43 -8.39 -5.59
CA VAL A 205 19.84 -9.26 -6.62
C VAL A 205 20.86 -9.57 -7.69
N GLU A 206 21.03 -10.84 -8.04
CA GLU A 206 21.92 -11.31 -9.11
C GLU A 206 21.12 -11.40 -10.41
N PHE A 207 21.61 -10.72 -11.44
CA PHE A 207 20.99 -10.66 -12.76
C PHE A 207 21.87 -11.32 -13.81
N ASP A 208 21.22 -11.91 -14.81
CA ASP A 208 21.84 -12.34 -16.04
C ASP A 208 22.16 -11.14 -16.98
N PRO A 209 22.82 -11.36 -18.13
CA PRO A 209 23.10 -10.29 -19.09
C PRO A 209 21.84 -9.58 -19.64
N PHE A 210 20.67 -10.20 -19.56
CA PHE A 210 19.38 -9.66 -20.02
C PHE A 210 18.55 -9.04 -18.89
N MET A 211 19.15 -8.84 -17.70
CA MET A 211 18.50 -8.27 -16.51
C MET A 211 17.40 -9.13 -15.90
N LYS A 212 17.41 -10.45 -16.18
CA LYS A 212 16.55 -11.41 -15.47
C LYS A 212 17.20 -11.79 -14.15
N ALA A 213 16.47 -11.73 -13.06
CA ALA A 213 16.94 -12.20 -11.77
C ALA A 213 17.19 -13.72 -11.80
N VAL A 214 18.37 -14.15 -11.37
CA VAL A 214 18.78 -15.55 -11.32
C VAL A 214 19.07 -16.03 -9.90
N ALA A 215 19.40 -15.13 -8.98
CA ALA A 215 19.56 -15.44 -7.55
C ALA A 215 19.41 -14.19 -6.68
N TYR A 216 19.21 -14.42 -5.39
CA TYR A 216 19.11 -13.40 -4.36
C TYR A 216 20.17 -13.63 -3.30
N HIS A 217 20.91 -12.58 -2.93
CA HIS A 217 21.93 -12.60 -1.90
C HIS A 217 21.34 -12.09 -0.59
N LEU A 218 20.85 -13.02 0.22
CA LEU A 218 20.19 -12.70 1.50
C LEU A 218 21.25 -12.53 2.59
N ARG A 219 21.19 -11.41 3.32
CA ARG A 219 22.04 -11.17 4.47
C ARG A 219 21.74 -12.19 5.57
N ILE A 220 22.78 -12.87 6.06
CA ILE A 220 22.66 -13.81 7.17
C ILE A 220 22.63 -13.00 8.46
N ILE A 221 21.55 -13.17 9.23
CA ILE A 221 21.44 -12.60 10.58
C ILE A 221 21.84 -13.71 11.54
N ASP A 222 23.04 -13.59 12.13
CA ASP A 222 23.47 -14.51 13.17
C ASP A 222 22.62 -14.29 14.45
N GLY A 223 22.19 -15.38 15.13
CA GLY A 223 21.18 -15.36 16.17
C GLY A 223 21.43 -14.49 17.42
N GLY A 224 22.56 -13.78 17.49
CA GLY A 224 22.81 -12.71 18.48
C GLY A 224 22.73 -11.30 17.90
N ALA A 225 22.72 -11.17 16.57
CA ALA A 225 22.74 -9.88 15.87
C ALA A 225 21.36 -9.22 15.77
N ASP A 226 20.28 -10.00 15.84
CA ASP A 226 18.89 -9.49 15.79
C ASP A 226 18.57 -8.55 16.95
N MET A 227 19.17 -8.76 18.12
CA MET A 227 18.96 -7.92 19.31
C MET A 227 19.86 -6.68 19.33
N HIS A 228 21.00 -6.71 18.65
CA HIS A 228 22.03 -5.65 18.73
C HIS A 228 22.32 -4.95 17.40
N GLY A 229 21.60 -5.29 16.32
CA GLY A 229 21.68 -4.57 15.03
C GLY A 229 22.99 -4.74 14.25
N THR A 230 23.90 -5.63 14.68
CA THR A 230 25.16 -5.90 13.96
C THR A 230 24.90 -6.91 12.86
N ALA A 231 24.55 -6.44 11.67
CA ALA A 231 24.33 -7.32 10.52
C ALA A 231 25.69 -7.90 10.06
N SER A 232 25.73 -9.22 9.91
CA SER A 232 26.85 -9.91 9.26
C SER A 232 26.97 -9.44 7.81
N GLN A 233 28.20 -9.27 7.30
CA GLN A 233 28.46 -9.06 5.86
C GLN A 233 28.46 -10.37 5.06
N ARG A 234 27.93 -11.43 5.64
CA ARG A 234 27.81 -12.75 5.00
C ARG A 234 26.45 -12.84 4.32
N TYR A 235 26.45 -13.40 3.12
CA TYR A 235 25.23 -13.55 2.31
C TYR A 235 25.02 -15.04 1.99
N GLU A 236 23.77 -15.47 2.05
CA GLU A 236 23.30 -16.73 1.48
C GLU A 236 22.83 -16.45 0.06
N ARG A 237 23.41 -17.12 -0.92
CA ARG A 237 22.93 -17.08 -2.30
C ARG A 237 21.79 -18.07 -2.44
N VAL A 238 20.58 -17.58 -2.71
CA VAL A 238 19.38 -18.39 -2.94
C VAL A 238 18.97 -18.26 -4.40
N ASP A 239 18.66 -19.38 -5.05
CA ASP A 239 18.24 -19.38 -6.45
C ASP A 239 16.91 -18.65 -6.64
N ALA A 240 16.74 -17.96 -7.78
CA ALA A 240 15.52 -17.23 -8.06
C ALA A 240 14.28 -18.13 -8.21
N SER A 241 14.48 -19.42 -8.51
CA SER A 241 13.38 -20.39 -8.54
C SER A 241 12.77 -20.70 -7.17
N GLU A 242 13.48 -20.39 -6.08
CA GLU A 242 13.00 -20.56 -4.71
C GLU A 242 12.38 -19.28 -4.12
N ILE A 243 12.51 -18.13 -4.79
CA ILE A 243 12.08 -16.84 -4.26
C ILE A 243 11.14 -16.13 -5.23
N ILE A 244 10.02 -15.68 -4.70
CA ILE A 244 9.16 -14.70 -5.37
C ILE A 244 9.44 -13.34 -4.75
N HIS A 245 9.99 -12.42 -5.53
CA HIS A 245 10.26 -11.05 -5.11
C HIS A 245 9.05 -10.18 -5.43
N LEU A 246 8.28 -9.85 -4.41
CA LEU A 246 7.06 -9.07 -4.53
C LEU A 246 7.35 -7.58 -4.43
N PHE A 247 7.11 -6.86 -5.49
CA PHE A 247 7.00 -5.40 -5.54
C PHE A 247 6.24 -4.99 -6.81
N ILE A 248 5.71 -3.79 -6.83
CA ILE A 248 5.12 -3.18 -8.02
C ILE A 248 6.16 -2.24 -8.59
N ALA A 249 6.59 -2.48 -9.83
CA ALA A 249 7.50 -1.60 -10.54
C ALA A 249 6.73 -0.38 -11.06
N GLU A 250 7.21 0.83 -10.79
CA GLU A 250 6.67 2.09 -11.30
C GLU A 250 7.43 2.55 -12.56
N GLU A 251 8.67 2.07 -12.74
CA GLU A 251 9.52 2.40 -13.87
C GLU A 251 10.14 1.15 -14.51
N ILE A 252 10.52 1.27 -15.80
CA ILE A 252 11.20 0.20 -16.52
C ILE A 252 12.57 -0.07 -15.88
N ASP A 253 12.97 -1.34 -15.85
CA ASP A 253 14.25 -1.80 -15.25
C ASP A 253 14.43 -1.50 -13.76
N GLN A 254 13.35 -1.23 -13.03
CA GLN A 254 13.40 -1.07 -11.59
C GLN A 254 13.73 -2.39 -10.90
N TRP A 255 14.79 -2.39 -10.05
CA TRP A 255 15.31 -3.60 -9.40
C TRP A 255 14.69 -3.89 -8.04
N ARG A 256 14.23 -2.86 -7.36
CA ARG A 256 13.71 -2.91 -5.98
C ARG A 256 12.42 -2.14 -5.85
N GLY A 257 11.58 -2.54 -4.93
CA GLY A 257 10.30 -1.88 -4.67
C GLY A 257 10.43 -0.58 -3.87
N VAL A 258 9.47 0.34 -4.06
CA VAL A 258 9.35 1.63 -3.35
C VAL A 258 8.19 1.58 -2.37
N PRO A 259 8.34 2.03 -1.10
CA PRO A 259 7.22 2.16 -0.18
C PRO A 259 6.11 3.03 -0.78
N TRP A 260 4.87 2.56 -0.81
CA TRP A 260 3.77 3.27 -1.50
C TRP A 260 3.43 4.65 -0.90
N ALA A 261 3.84 4.88 0.35
CA ALA A 261 3.64 6.16 1.01
C ALA A 261 4.72 7.21 0.69
N TYR A 262 5.74 6.91 -0.14
CA TYR A 262 6.94 7.74 -0.27
C TYR A 262 6.66 9.21 -0.62
N VAL A 263 5.68 9.48 -1.49
CA VAL A 263 5.28 10.85 -1.88
C VAL A 263 4.68 11.62 -0.70
N ALA A 264 3.93 10.92 0.16
CA ALA A 264 3.15 11.51 1.24
C ALA A 264 3.95 11.69 2.56
N LEU A 265 5.06 10.96 2.74
CA LEU A 265 5.81 10.92 4.00
C LEU A 265 6.26 12.28 4.50
N ARG A 266 6.64 13.18 3.60
CA ARG A 266 7.11 14.53 3.96
C ARG A 266 5.97 15.40 4.49
N ASP A 267 4.85 15.39 3.78
CA ASP A 267 3.67 16.16 4.18
C ASP A 267 3.07 15.62 5.48
N ALA A 268 3.05 14.30 5.67
CA ALA A 268 2.63 13.67 6.92
C ALA A 268 3.49 14.14 8.11
N LYS A 269 4.81 14.18 7.95
CA LYS A 269 5.71 14.63 9.02
C LYS A 269 5.53 16.11 9.34
N HIS A 270 5.32 16.95 8.33
CA HIS A 270 5.04 18.37 8.56
C HIS A 270 3.69 18.60 9.24
N LEU A 271 2.66 17.83 8.90
CA LEU A 271 1.37 17.89 9.57
C LEU A 271 1.50 17.52 11.06
N ASP A 272 2.14 16.39 11.35
CA ASP A 272 2.42 15.91 12.69
C ASP A 272 3.10 16.98 13.57
N GLN A 273 4.16 17.63 13.05
CA GLN A 273 4.85 18.72 13.75
C GLN A 273 3.97 19.97 13.93
N PHE A 274 3.14 20.27 12.96
CA PHE A 274 2.24 21.41 13.02
C PHE A 274 1.14 21.17 14.06
N ASP A 275 0.54 20.00 14.10
CA ASP A 275 -0.49 19.62 15.07
C ASP A 275 0.09 19.60 16.51
N GLU A 276 1.31 19.07 16.68
CA GLU A 276 2.03 19.11 17.96
C GLU A 276 2.23 20.55 18.44
N ALA A 277 2.74 21.44 17.55
CA ALA A 277 2.94 22.85 17.87
C ALA A 277 1.63 23.57 18.21
N ALA A 278 0.52 23.23 17.50
CA ALA A 278 -0.80 23.76 17.76
C ALA A 278 -1.33 23.34 19.14
N LEU A 279 -1.13 22.07 19.49
CA LEU A 279 -1.53 21.52 20.79
C LEU A 279 -0.76 22.19 21.93
N VAL A 280 0.57 22.36 21.77
CA VAL A 280 1.40 23.06 22.75
C VAL A 280 0.95 24.50 22.90
N ALA A 281 0.70 25.23 21.80
CA ALA A 281 0.20 26.61 21.87
C ALA A 281 -1.17 26.71 22.58
N ALA A 282 -2.08 25.77 22.30
CA ALA A 282 -3.38 25.69 22.97
C ALA A 282 -3.23 25.41 24.49
N ASN A 283 -2.33 24.50 24.87
CA ASN A 283 -2.05 24.18 26.27
C ASN A 283 -1.46 25.39 27.03
N VAL A 284 -0.50 26.10 26.40
CA VAL A 284 0.09 27.32 26.96
C VAL A 284 -0.97 28.40 27.13
N GLY A 285 -1.83 28.61 26.12
CA GLY A 285 -2.95 29.57 26.21
C GLY A 285 -3.98 29.20 27.29
N ALA A 286 -4.31 27.91 27.41
CA ALA A 286 -5.23 27.41 28.45
C ALA A 286 -4.66 27.57 29.88
N ALA A 287 -3.36 27.46 30.05
CA ALA A 287 -2.68 27.65 31.32
C ALA A 287 -2.56 29.14 31.73
N LYS A 288 -3.01 30.08 30.85
CA LYS A 288 -2.91 31.53 31.07
C LYS A 288 -1.50 31.99 31.54
N MET A 289 -0.48 31.41 30.92
CA MET A 289 0.88 31.78 31.22
C MET A 289 1.18 33.19 30.73
N GLY A 290 1.92 33.95 31.51
CA GLY A 290 2.37 35.31 31.19
C GLY A 290 3.86 35.48 31.49
N PHE A 291 4.41 36.54 30.98
CA PHE A 291 5.80 36.93 31.27
C PHE A 291 5.79 38.10 32.24
N PHE A 292 6.67 38.08 33.24
CA PHE A 292 6.92 39.24 34.07
C PHE A 292 7.80 40.21 33.29
N GLN A 293 7.26 41.36 32.96
CA GLN A 293 8.03 42.45 32.33
C GLN A 293 8.30 43.52 33.35
N GLN A 294 9.55 43.95 33.47
CA GLN A 294 9.93 45.08 34.32
C GLN A 294 9.34 46.39 33.76
N LYS A 295 8.64 47.15 34.59
CA LYS A 295 7.98 48.40 34.18
C LYS A 295 8.96 49.49 33.77
N ASP A 296 10.13 49.56 34.41
CA ASP A 296 11.18 50.53 34.12
C ASP A 296 12.47 49.78 33.79
N PRO A 297 12.92 49.79 32.52
CA PRO A 297 14.16 49.14 32.12
C PRO A 297 15.41 49.78 32.71
N GLU A 298 15.33 51.02 33.18
CA GLU A 298 16.45 51.77 33.82
C GLU A 298 16.51 51.57 35.34
N ALA A 299 15.44 51.07 35.94
CA ALA A 299 15.47 50.62 37.32
C ALA A 299 16.28 49.32 37.38
N GLY A 300 17.43 49.32 37.99
CA GLY A 300 18.25 48.12 38.15
C GLY A 300 17.46 46.95 38.74
N PRO A 301 17.98 45.73 38.69
CA PRO A 301 17.29 44.57 39.25
C PRO A 301 16.84 44.87 40.68
N PRO A 302 15.61 44.49 41.07
CA PRO A 302 15.10 44.79 42.41
C PRO A 302 16.08 44.23 43.44
N MET A 303 16.70 45.13 44.16
CA MET A 303 17.54 44.81 45.34
C MET A 303 16.60 44.36 46.46
N GLY A 304 16.18 43.12 46.42
CA GLY A 304 15.48 42.45 47.49
C GLY A 304 16.36 41.39 48.13
N GLY A 305 17.34 41.84 48.83
CA GLY A 305 18.20 41.03 49.68
C GLY A 305 18.69 41.91 50.79
N GLU A 306 18.06 41.82 51.97
CA GLU A 306 18.68 42.35 53.20
C GLU A 306 20.07 41.73 53.37
N GLU A 307 21.05 42.62 53.56
CA GLU A 307 22.38 42.26 54.07
C GLU A 307 22.22 41.52 55.39
N GLY A 308 22.47 40.26 55.42
CA GLY A 308 22.44 39.49 56.65
C GLY A 308 22.81 38.04 56.45
N GLY A 309 24.14 37.76 56.48
CA GLY A 309 24.61 36.38 56.63
C GLY A 309 25.70 36.01 55.63
N ASP A 310 26.94 36.15 56.12
CA ASP A 310 28.16 35.54 55.58
C ASP A 310 28.07 34.01 55.65
N ASP A 311 27.46 33.39 54.64
CA ASP A 311 27.60 31.96 54.36
C ASP A 311 27.71 31.78 52.86
N GLY A 312 28.93 31.80 52.39
CA GLY A 312 29.57 31.53 51.09
C GLY A 312 28.90 30.63 50.07
N TYR A 313 27.75 31.03 49.51
CA TYR A 313 27.26 30.51 48.24
C TYR A 313 26.75 31.66 47.37
N GLY A 314 27.30 31.70 46.15
CA GLY A 314 27.28 32.76 45.17
C GLY A 314 25.93 33.43 44.92
N ALA A 315 26.02 34.74 44.62
CA ALA A 315 24.96 35.58 44.12
C ALA A 315 24.36 34.99 42.84
N GLY A 316 23.39 34.11 43.00
CA GLY A 316 22.46 33.72 41.93
C GLY A 316 21.33 34.73 41.92
N GLY A 317 21.19 35.51 40.84
CA GLY A 317 19.93 36.17 40.56
C GLY A 317 18.82 35.16 40.63
N GLY A 318 17.86 35.34 41.53
CA GLY A 318 16.79 34.40 41.72
C GLY A 318 15.99 34.27 40.41
N ASP A 319 16.18 33.14 39.74
CA ASP A 319 15.25 32.72 38.72
C ASP A 319 13.88 32.54 39.38
N PHE A 320 12.96 33.46 39.07
CA PHE A 320 11.57 33.29 39.43
C PHE A 320 11.00 32.13 38.61
N VAL A 321 11.22 30.92 39.08
CA VAL A 321 10.55 29.75 38.52
C VAL A 321 9.24 29.58 39.29
N THR A 322 8.18 30.23 38.81
CA THR A 322 6.83 29.92 39.26
C THR A 322 6.38 28.69 38.47
N SER A 323 6.01 27.62 39.17
CA SER A 323 5.38 26.46 38.55
C SER A 323 4.00 26.90 38.05
N ALA A 324 3.78 26.85 36.72
CA ALA A 324 2.52 27.17 36.09
C ALA A 324 1.52 25.99 36.28
N GLU A 325 1.00 25.85 37.49
CA GLU A 325 -0.12 24.93 37.73
C GLU A 325 -1.44 25.67 37.44
N PRO A 326 -2.37 25.08 36.67
CA PRO A 326 -3.65 25.70 36.38
C PRO A 326 -4.43 26.01 37.66
N GLY A 327 -4.77 27.29 37.87
CA GLY A 327 -5.54 27.74 39.05
C GLY A 327 -4.71 28.28 40.21
N THR A 328 -3.41 28.38 40.10
CA THR A 328 -2.53 29.10 41.08
C THR A 328 -2.45 30.57 40.73
N PHE A 329 -2.59 31.42 41.74
CA PHE A 329 -2.40 32.88 41.64
C PHE A 329 -1.21 33.26 42.49
N ASP A 330 -0.14 33.73 41.86
CA ASP A 330 1.01 34.28 42.55
C ASP A 330 0.93 35.81 42.64
N ILE A 331 1.51 36.38 43.70
CA ILE A 331 1.58 37.83 43.90
C ILE A 331 2.71 38.35 42.98
N ILE A 332 2.35 39.33 42.13
CA ILE A 332 3.29 39.97 41.24
C ILE A 332 4.23 40.84 42.08
N PRO A 333 5.57 40.66 42.00
CA PRO A 333 6.52 41.50 42.73
C PRO A 333 6.41 42.96 42.30
N ASP A 334 6.68 43.89 43.25
CA ASP A 334 6.70 45.33 42.97
C ASP A 334 7.70 45.65 41.85
N GLY A 335 7.25 46.44 40.87
CA GLY A 335 8.10 46.83 39.72
C GLY A 335 7.95 45.93 38.49
N TYR A 336 7.17 44.85 38.58
CA TYR A 336 6.88 43.99 37.44
C TYR A 336 5.44 44.15 37.00
N GLU A 337 5.18 43.87 35.73
CA GLU A 337 3.88 43.77 35.12
C GLU A 337 3.76 42.42 34.45
N LEU A 338 2.61 41.73 34.68
CA LEU A 338 2.32 40.51 33.98
C LEU A 338 1.87 40.85 32.56
N LYS A 339 2.65 40.45 31.58
CA LYS A 339 2.25 40.51 30.19
C LYS A 339 1.66 39.15 29.84
N GLU A 340 0.35 39.08 29.74
CA GLU A 340 -0.32 37.85 29.36
C GLU A 340 0.15 37.44 27.97
N TYR A 341 0.54 36.18 27.85
CA TYR A 341 0.74 35.52 26.56
C TYR A 341 -0.60 34.88 26.16
N ASP A 342 -1.34 35.57 25.29
CA ASP A 342 -2.61 35.08 24.74
C ASP A 342 -2.37 34.64 23.28
N PRO A 343 -1.96 33.39 23.05
CA PRO A 343 -1.82 32.87 21.71
C PRO A 343 -3.21 32.72 21.12
N THR A 344 -3.51 33.44 20.06
CA THR A 344 -4.75 33.32 19.27
C THR A 344 -4.78 32.01 18.47
N TYR A 345 -4.23 30.93 18.99
CA TYR A 345 -4.09 29.66 18.33
C TYR A 345 -4.72 28.54 19.18
N PRO A 346 -5.48 27.58 18.58
CA PRO A 346 -5.82 27.44 17.17
C PRO A 346 -6.85 28.51 16.73
N ASN A 347 -6.58 29.13 15.58
CA ASN A 347 -7.45 30.15 14.97
C ASN A 347 -8.38 29.53 13.91
N GLU A 348 -9.26 30.34 13.31
CA GLU A 348 -10.21 29.90 12.27
C GLU A 348 -9.55 29.30 11.02
N VAL A 349 -8.26 29.55 10.79
CA VAL A 349 -7.49 29.05 9.65
C VAL A 349 -6.99 27.62 9.88
N TYR A 350 -6.94 27.14 11.12
CA TYR A 350 -6.42 25.80 11.45
C TYR A 350 -7.15 24.68 10.72
N ASP A 351 -8.49 24.64 10.85
CA ASP A 351 -9.30 23.58 10.24
C ASP A 351 -9.23 23.56 8.70
N PRO A 352 -9.41 24.69 7.97
CA PRO A 352 -9.24 24.69 6.51
C PRO A 352 -7.84 24.31 6.05
N PHE A 353 -6.80 24.73 6.78
CA PHE A 353 -5.41 24.40 6.46
C PHE A 353 -5.15 22.90 6.62
N THR A 354 -5.48 22.33 7.77
CA THR A 354 -5.32 20.90 8.07
C THR A 354 -6.07 20.04 7.05
N ARG A 355 -7.31 20.40 6.69
CA ARG A 355 -8.08 19.70 5.65
C ARG A 355 -7.40 19.74 4.29
N ASN A 356 -6.79 20.85 3.90
CA ASN A 356 -6.08 20.94 2.63
C ASN A 356 -4.82 20.05 2.62
N VAL A 357 -4.10 19.99 3.73
CA VAL A 357 -2.93 19.10 3.86
C VAL A 357 -3.38 17.63 3.82
N LEU A 358 -4.48 17.27 4.50
CA LEU A 358 -5.03 15.92 4.47
C LEU A 358 -5.52 15.50 3.08
N ARG A 359 -6.09 16.41 2.28
CA ARG A 359 -6.42 16.13 0.87
C ARG A 359 -5.19 15.85 0.03
N ARG A 360 -4.11 16.62 0.21
CA ARG A 360 -2.83 16.35 -0.46
C ARG A 360 -2.25 15.01 -0.02
N LEU A 361 -2.28 14.72 1.27
CA LEU A 361 -1.83 13.46 1.84
C LEU A 361 -2.60 12.27 1.23
N SER A 362 -3.93 12.35 1.18
CA SER A 362 -4.79 11.32 0.58
C SER A 362 -4.47 11.09 -0.89
N THR A 363 -4.26 12.19 -1.65
CA THR A 363 -3.86 12.12 -3.06
C THR A 363 -2.49 11.43 -3.22
N GLY A 364 -1.52 11.79 -2.37
CA GLY A 364 -0.19 11.17 -2.39
C GLY A 364 -0.20 9.69 -1.97
N LEU A 365 -1.20 9.25 -1.22
CA LEU A 365 -1.43 7.86 -0.82
C LEU A 365 -2.36 7.10 -1.78
N LEU A 366 -2.87 7.76 -2.81
CA LEU A 366 -3.81 7.19 -3.80
C LEU A 366 -5.10 6.62 -3.17
N VAL A 367 -5.59 7.24 -2.11
CA VAL A 367 -6.85 6.85 -1.44
C VAL A 367 -7.80 8.03 -1.35
N ALA A 368 -9.10 7.75 -1.28
CA ALA A 368 -10.09 8.80 -1.09
C ALA A 368 -9.92 9.47 0.29
N ASN A 369 -10.12 10.79 0.35
CA ASN A 369 -9.93 11.55 1.59
C ASN A 369 -10.79 11.02 2.75
N HIS A 370 -12.06 10.71 2.48
CA HIS A 370 -12.96 10.14 3.49
C HIS A 370 -12.55 8.74 3.97
N SER A 371 -11.89 7.95 3.11
CA SER A 371 -11.36 6.63 3.48
C SER A 371 -10.18 6.75 4.44
N LEU A 372 -9.32 7.77 4.25
CA LEU A 372 -8.16 8.04 5.09
C LEU A 372 -8.53 8.70 6.42
N THR A 373 -9.31 9.77 6.36
CA THR A 373 -9.61 10.63 7.52
C THR A 373 -10.86 10.21 8.30
N GLY A 374 -11.82 9.54 7.64
CA GLY A 374 -13.14 9.30 8.18
C GLY A 374 -14.06 10.55 8.19
N ASP A 375 -13.60 11.67 7.62
CA ASP A 375 -14.39 12.91 7.57
C ASP A 375 -15.44 12.83 6.46
N LEU A 376 -16.71 12.84 6.87
CA LEU A 376 -17.90 12.83 6.02
C LEU A 376 -18.66 14.15 6.02
N THR A 377 -18.14 15.19 6.70
CA THR A 377 -18.89 16.44 6.97
C THR A 377 -19.18 17.26 5.71
N GLN A 378 -18.35 17.19 4.69
CA GLN A 378 -18.47 17.99 3.46
C GLN A 378 -18.73 17.14 2.20
N VAL A 379 -19.14 15.88 2.34
CA VAL A 379 -19.39 15.01 1.22
C VAL A 379 -20.87 14.66 1.11
N ASN A 380 -21.37 14.67 -0.12
CA ASN A 380 -22.70 14.15 -0.42
C ASN A 380 -22.63 12.70 -0.90
N PHE A 381 -23.76 12.02 -0.93
CA PHE A 381 -23.84 10.61 -1.33
C PHE A 381 -23.22 10.34 -2.72
N SER A 382 -23.43 11.23 -3.68
CA SER A 382 -22.91 11.07 -5.04
C SER A 382 -21.38 11.18 -5.10
N SER A 383 -20.80 12.13 -4.37
CA SER A 383 -19.33 12.29 -4.33
C SER A 383 -18.64 11.18 -3.56
N ILE A 384 -19.22 10.67 -2.46
CA ILE A 384 -18.73 9.48 -1.76
C ILE A 384 -18.75 8.27 -2.71
N ARG A 385 -19.88 8.06 -3.42
CA ARG A 385 -20.01 6.96 -4.36
C ARG A 385 -18.94 7.02 -5.46
N ALA A 386 -18.77 8.17 -6.09
CA ALA A 386 -17.76 8.34 -7.15
C ALA A 386 -16.35 8.08 -6.64
N GLY A 387 -15.94 8.69 -5.52
CA GLY A 387 -14.61 8.49 -4.94
C GLY A 387 -14.36 7.07 -4.47
N THR A 388 -15.39 6.39 -3.93
CA THR A 388 -15.27 4.98 -3.51
C THR A 388 -15.12 4.04 -4.71
N LEU A 389 -15.80 4.30 -5.83
CA LEU A 389 -15.69 3.47 -7.03
C LEU A 389 -14.30 3.60 -7.66
N ASP A 390 -13.78 4.81 -7.76
CA ASP A 390 -12.42 5.07 -8.28
C ASP A 390 -11.35 4.38 -7.41
N GLU A 391 -11.44 4.52 -6.09
CA GLU A 391 -10.55 3.83 -5.15
C GLU A 391 -10.64 2.30 -5.28
N ARG A 392 -11.85 1.75 -5.46
CA ARG A 392 -12.05 0.29 -5.64
C ARG A 392 -11.38 -0.24 -6.90
N ASP A 393 -11.32 0.52 -7.97
CA ASP A 393 -10.66 0.08 -9.20
C ASP A 393 -9.14 -0.02 -9.02
N MET A 394 -8.52 0.90 -8.28
CA MET A 394 -7.12 0.76 -7.88
C MET A 394 -6.90 -0.52 -7.05
N TRP A 395 -7.76 -0.79 -6.07
CA TRP A 395 -7.61 -2.01 -5.25
C TRP A 395 -7.79 -3.29 -6.07
N LYS A 396 -8.68 -3.30 -7.09
CA LYS A 396 -8.84 -4.44 -8.00
C LYS A 396 -7.58 -4.69 -8.84
N MET A 397 -6.88 -3.64 -9.29
CA MET A 397 -5.61 -3.80 -9.99
C MET A 397 -4.57 -4.50 -9.10
N ILE A 398 -4.46 -4.07 -7.84
CA ILE A 398 -3.53 -4.70 -6.88
C ILE A 398 -3.96 -6.15 -6.58
N GLN A 399 -5.26 -6.42 -6.45
CA GLN A 399 -5.77 -7.79 -6.29
C GLN A 399 -5.41 -8.68 -7.49
N GLY A 400 -5.56 -8.15 -8.73
CA GLY A 400 -5.19 -8.87 -9.95
C GLY A 400 -3.71 -9.23 -9.97
N TRP A 401 -2.86 -8.25 -9.69
CA TRP A 401 -1.41 -8.48 -9.56
C TRP A 401 -1.07 -9.55 -8.52
N TYR A 402 -1.70 -9.49 -7.34
CA TYR A 402 -1.42 -10.47 -6.28
C TYR A 402 -2.00 -11.87 -6.61
N ALA A 403 -3.11 -11.95 -7.33
CA ALA A 403 -3.69 -13.21 -7.80
C ALA A 403 -2.74 -13.96 -8.75
N GLU A 404 -1.97 -13.27 -9.59
CA GLU A 404 -0.93 -13.87 -10.44
C GLU A 404 0.18 -14.50 -9.60
N ILE A 405 0.60 -13.84 -8.52
CA ILE A 405 1.57 -14.38 -7.57
C ILE A 405 1.03 -15.65 -6.89
N LYS A 406 -0.23 -15.64 -6.50
CA LYS A 406 -0.89 -16.84 -5.93
C LYS A 406 -0.96 -17.98 -6.92
N ALA A 407 -1.15 -17.69 -8.21
CA ALA A 407 -1.12 -18.72 -9.25
C ALA A 407 0.28 -19.36 -9.38
N GLN A 408 1.37 -18.59 -9.28
CA GLN A 408 2.74 -19.13 -9.25
C GLN A 408 2.98 -20.03 -8.01
N ILE A 409 2.51 -19.61 -6.85
CA ILE A 409 2.59 -20.42 -5.62
C ILE A 409 1.78 -21.71 -5.77
N PHE A 410 0.57 -21.62 -6.34
CA PHE A 410 -0.28 -22.78 -6.59
C PHE A 410 0.38 -23.79 -7.52
N GLU A 411 0.97 -23.34 -8.60
CA GLU A 411 1.69 -24.19 -9.56
C GLU A 411 2.78 -25.02 -8.88
N ARG A 412 3.61 -24.38 -8.04
CA ARG A 412 4.66 -25.07 -7.30
C ARG A 412 4.09 -26.06 -6.28
N TRP A 413 3.08 -25.61 -5.52
CA TRP A 413 2.38 -26.45 -4.56
C TRP A 413 1.73 -27.66 -5.23
N LEU A 414 1.04 -27.47 -6.36
CA LEU A 414 0.34 -28.55 -7.05
C LEU A 414 1.28 -29.66 -7.48
N GLY A 415 2.47 -29.32 -8.02
CA GLY A 415 3.47 -30.31 -8.41
C GLY A 415 3.88 -31.23 -7.26
N LEU A 416 4.05 -30.69 -6.07
CA LEU A 416 4.38 -31.45 -4.87
C LEU A 416 3.16 -32.18 -4.27
N ALA A 417 2.00 -31.56 -4.30
CA ALA A 417 0.77 -32.16 -3.82
C ALA A 417 0.36 -33.40 -4.62
N LEU A 418 0.49 -33.40 -5.95
CA LEU A 418 0.25 -34.58 -6.80
C LEU A 418 1.13 -35.78 -6.42
N ILE A 419 2.34 -35.53 -5.89
CA ILE A 419 3.27 -36.57 -5.49
C ILE A 419 3.00 -37.04 -4.04
N HIS A 420 2.68 -36.12 -3.13
CA HIS A 420 2.69 -36.39 -1.70
C HIS A 420 1.31 -36.52 -1.05
N ASP A 421 0.24 -35.93 -1.66
CA ASP A 421 -1.12 -36.03 -1.12
C ASP A 421 -1.79 -37.35 -1.46
N ALA A 422 -2.39 -37.99 -0.48
CA ALA A 422 -3.02 -39.31 -0.64
C ALA A 422 -4.22 -39.30 -1.61
N GLU A 423 -5.01 -38.21 -1.61
CA GLU A 423 -6.18 -38.07 -2.50
C GLU A 423 -5.78 -37.72 -3.93
N LEU A 424 -4.66 -37.01 -4.13
CA LEU A 424 -4.19 -36.54 -5.42
C LEU A 424 -3.32 -37.55 -6.16
N LYS A 425 -2.76 -38.55 -5.49
CA LYS A 425 -1.92 -39.61 -6.12
C LYS A 425 -2.62 -40.37 -7.23
N SER A 426 -3.93 -40.39 -7.25
CA SER A 426 -4.72 -41.00 -8.33
C SER A 426 -4.74 -40.16 -9.60
N LEU A 427 -4.37 -38.87 -9.52
CA LEU A 427 -4.30 -37.98 -10.66
C LEU A 427 -2.96 -38.13 -11.38
N PRO A 428 -2.93 -38.40 -12.69
CA PRO A 428 -1.68 -38.63 -13.40
C PRO A 428 -0.90 -37.32 -13.57
N TYR A 429 0.35 -37.31 -13.15
CA TYR A 429 1.24 -36.15 -13.30
C TYR A 429 1.40 -35.69 -14.76
N THR A 430 1.24 -36.61 -15.73
CA THR A 430 1.27 -36.30 -17.17
C THR A 430 0.17 -35.34 -17.62
N LYS A 431 -0.87 -35.14 -16.81
CA LYS A 431 -1.96 -34.18 -17.06
C LYS A 431 -1.82 -32.93 -16.18
N PHE A 432 -0.61 -32.57 -15.76
CA PHE A 432 -0.35 -31.42 -14.89
C PHE A 432 -1.02 -30.14 -15.40
N ASP A 433 -0.88 -29.83 -16.69
CA ASP A 433 -1.46 -28.62 -17.29
C ASP A 433 -2.99 -28.55 -17.19
N LYS A 434 -3.67 -29.71 -17.22
CA LYS A 434 -5.12 -29.78 -16.97
C LYS A 434 -5.47 -29.35 -15.53
N PHE A 435 -4.63 -29.73 -14.58
CA PHE A 435 -4.84 -29.50 -13.15
C PHE A 435 -4.34 -28.13 -12.69
N ASN A 436 -3.38 -27.55 -13.40
CA ASN A 436 -2.82 -26.23 -13.14
C ASN A 436 -3.71 -25.11 -13.75
N ALA A 437 -4.95 -25.04 -13.26
CA ALA A 437 -5.93 -24.05 -13.71
C ALA A 437 -6.54 -23.29 -12.53
N PRO A 438 -5.70 -22.61 -11.70
CA PRO A 438 -6.20 -21.86 -10.56
C PRO A 438 -6.82 -20.52 -11.00
N VAL A 439 -7.95 -20.17 -10.42
CA VAL A 439 -8.56 -18.84 -10.53
C VAL A 439 -8.74 -18.32 -9.13
N PHE A 440 -8.03 -17.26 -8.79
CA PHE A 440 -8.12 -16.61 -7.50
C PHE A 440 -9.03 -15.38 -7.57
N PHE A 441 -10.02 -15.33 -6.68
CA PHE A 441 -10.91 -14.19 -6.53
C PHE A 441 -10.53 -13.43 -5.27
N GLY A 442 -10.18 -12.16 -5.43
CA GLY A 442 -9.95 -11.25 -4.31
C GLY A 442 -11.25 -10.81 -3.64
N ARG A 443 -11.10 -10.03 -2.55
CA ARG A 443 -12.23 -9.44 -1.84
C ARG A 443 -13.17 -8.70 -2.79
N ARG A 444 -14.46 -8.89 -2.59
CA ARG A 444 -15.54 -8.11 -3.20
C ARG A 444 -16.06 -7.07 -2.22
N TRP A 445 -16.67 -6.03 -2.75
CA TRP A 445 -17.35 -5.01 -1.95
C TRP A 445 -18.85 -5.12 -2.15
N ASP A 446 -19.61 -4.92 -1.09
CA ASP A 446 -21.04 -4.78 -1.19
C ASP A 446 -21.41 -3.56 -2.04
N TRP A 447 -22.58 -3.58 -2.60
CA TRP A 447 -23.10 -2.47 -3.38
C TRP A 447 -23.21 -1.21 -2.51
N VAL A 448 -22.88 -0.06 -3.08
CA VAL A 448 -23.00 1.24 -2.38
C VAL A 448 -24.47 1.64 -2.23
N ASP A 449 -25.28 1.31 -3.24
CA ASP A 449 -26.73 1.44 -3.21
C ASP A 449 -27.36 0.10 -3.68
N PRO A 450 -27.64 -0.83 -2.74
CA PRO A 450 -28.12 -2.17 -3.09
C PRO A 450 -29.41 -2.17 -3.92
N LYS A 451 -30.30 -1.19 -3.70
CA LYS A 451 -31.59 -1.12 -4.41
C LYS A 451 -31.41 -0.68 -5.87
N SER A 452 -30.67 0.40 -6.10
CA SER A 452 -30.37 0.90 -7.45
C SER A 452 -29.52 -0.09 -8.24
N ASP A 453 -28.49 -0.65 -7.60
CA ASP A 453 -27.56 -1.57 -8.26
C ASP A 453 -28.27 -2.89 -8.63
N ALA A 454 -29.15 -3.43 -7.75
CA ALA A 454 -29.96 -4.60 -8.06
C ALA A 454 -30.99 -4.35 -9.17
N ALA A 455 -31.54 -3.13 -9.24
CA ALA A 455 -32.45 -2.74 -10.32
C ALA A 455 -31.70 -2.68 -11.67
N ALA A 456 -30.52 -2.05 -11.69
CA ALA A 456 -29.68 -1.95 -12.86
C ALA A 456 -29.21 -3.33 -13.35
N ASP A 457 -28.80 -4.22 -12.44
CA ASP A 457 -28.43 -5.60 -12.77
C ASP A 457 -29.58 -6.39 -13.37
N ARG A 458 -30.78 -6.25 -12.83
CA ARG A 458 -31.99 -6.89 -13.38
C ARG A 458 -32.27 -6.38 -14.79
N GLU A 459 -32.17 -5.09 -15.03
CA GLU A 459 -32.38 -4.49 -16.34
C GLU A 459 -31.28 -4.92 -17.33
N ALA A 460 -30.01 -4.96 -16.92
CA ALA A 460 -28.90 -5.44 -17.75
C ALA A 460 -29.04 -6.90 -18.15
N VAL A 461 -29.57 -7.75 -17.25
CA VAL A 461 -29.89 -9.16 -17.56
C VAL A 461 -31.08 -9.25 -18.51
N ALA A 462 -32.11 -8.42 -18.32
CA ALA A 462 -33.28 -8.39 -19.22
C ALA A 462 -32.90 -7.95 -20.64
N LEU A 463 -31.96 -7.00 -20.77
CA LEU A 463 -31.42 -6.54 -22.06
C LEU A 463 -30.41 -7.51 -22.68
N GLY A 464 -30.00 -8.57 -21.98
CA GLY A 464 -28.98 -9.51 -22.44
C GLY A 464 -27.54 -8.98 -22.43
N VAL A 465 -27.30 -7.82 -21.84
CA VAL A 465 -25.96 -7.19 -21.74
C VAL A 465 -25.10 -7.89 -20.67
N ARG A 466 -25.74 -8.43 -19.61
CA ARG A 466 -25.07 -9.17 -18.54
C ARG A 466 -25.74 -10.52 -18.32
N SER A 467 -24.93 -11.51 -17.92
CA SER A 467 -25.49 -12.81 -17.51
C SER A 467 -25.64 -12.91 -16.00
N ARG A 468 -26.60 -13.71 -15.52
CA ARG A 468 -26.75 -14.03 -14.09
C ARG A 468 -25.47 -14.62 -13.51
N ALA A 469 -24.78 -15.49 -14.29
CA ALA A 469 -23.49 -16.05 -13.91
C ALA A 469 -22.42 -14.98 -13.70
N GLN A 470 -22.44 -13.91 -14.50
CA GLN A 470 -21.51 -12.78 -14.33
C GLN A 470 -21.78 -12.03 -13.03
N ILE A 471 -23.04 -11.74 -12.71
CA ILE A 471 -23.42 -11.05 -11.47
C ILE A 471 -23.02 -11.88 -10.25
N ILE A 472 -23.24 -13.22 -10.28
CA ILE A 472 -22.84 -14.12 -9.22
C ILE A 472 -21.31 -14.13 -9.08
N ARG A 473 -20.54 -14.17 -10.18
CA ARG A 473 -19.08 -14.06 -10.12
C ARG A 473 -18.62 -12.72 -9.55
N GLU A 474 -19.29 -11.64 -9.91
CA GLU A 474 -18.99 -10.30 -9.37
C GLU A 474 -19.32 -10.17 -7.88
N SER A 475 -20.27 -10.97 -7.36
CA SER A 475 -20.52 -11.08 -5.92
C SER A 475 -19.48 -11.93 -5.16
N GLY A 476 -18.52 -12.55 -5.89
CA GLY A 476 -17.46 -13.38 -5.32
C GLY A 476 -17.85 -14.83 -5.08
N ARG A 477 -19.02 -15.27 -5.54
CA ARG A 477 -19.50 -16.64 -5.43
C ARG A 477 -19.34 -17.40 -6.76
N ASP A 478 -19.25 -18.72 -6.67
CA ASP A 478 -19.27 -19.57 -7.86
C ASP A 478 -20.72 -19.73 -8.37
N PRO A 479 -21.02 -19.44 -9.64
CA PRO A 479 -22.35 -19.64 -10.21
C PRO A 479 -22.86 -21.06 -10.05
N ASP A 480 -22.00 -22.06 -10.22
CA ASP A 480 -22.40 -23.48 -10.12
C ASP A 480 -22.78 -23.87 -8.69
N GLU A 481 -22.07 -23.31 -7.67
CA GLU A 481 -22.42 -23.49 -6.26
C GLU A 481 -23.77 -22.83 -5.94
N VAL A 482 -23.94 -21.57 -6.37
CA VAL A 482 -25.19 -20.82 -6.14
C VAL A 482 -26.37 -21.50 -6.79
N TRP A 483 -26.22 -22.01 -8.01
CA TRP A 483 -27.30 -22.72 -8.68
C TRP A 483 -27.60 -24.06 -8.01
N ALA A 484 -26.58 -24.77 -7.50
CA ALA A 484 -26.80 -26.00 -6.73
C ALA A 484 -27.53 -25.72 -5.41
N GLU A 485 -27.20 -24.64 -4.72
CA GLU A 485 -27.91 -24.19 -3.51
C GLU A 485 -29.38 -23.82 -3.82
N LEU A 486 -29.61 -23.02 -4.88
CA LEU A 486 -30.96 -22.65 -5.31
C LEU A 486 -31.78 -23.86 -5.70
N GLN A 487 -31.18 -24.88 -6.34
CA GLN A 487 -31.85 -26.12 -6.67
C GLN A 487 -32.24 -26.89 -5.39
N ALA A 488 -31.32 -27.00 -4.44
CA ALA A 488 -31.57 -27.64 -3.15
C ALA A 488 -32.68 -26.92 -2.35
N GLU A 489 -32.71 -25.60 -2.35
CA GLU A 489 -33.76 -24.78 -1.75
C GLU A 489 -35.11 -25.01 -2.42
N SER A 490 -35.12 -25.11 -3.76
CA SER A 490 -36.33 -25.47 -4.54
C SER A 490 -36.85 -26.87 -4.20
N ASP A 491 -35.92 -27.83 -4.06
CA ASP A 491 -36.26 -29.22 -3.71
C ASP A 491 -36.80 -29.34 -2.26
N MET A 492 -36.40 -28.45 -1.38
CA MET A 492 -36.93 -28.30 -0.02
C MET A 492 -38.27 -27.55 0.05
N GLY A 493 -38.82 -27.11 -1.07
CA GLY A 493 -40.10 -26.38 -1.13
C GLY A 493 -40.03 -24.93 -0.71
N MET A 494 -38.84 -24.35 -0.64
CA MET A 494 -38.65 -22.91 -0.45
C MET A 494 -39.00 -22.18 -1.76
N ALA A 495 -39.82 -21.12 -1.68
CA ALA A 495 -40.29 -20.41 -2.86
C ALA A 495 -39.10 -19.85 -3.68
N GLN A 496 -39.03 -20.22 -4.94
CA GLN A 496 -38.07 -19.63 -5.87
C GLN A 496 -38.28 -18.09 -5.95
N PRO A 497 -37.24 -17.28 -5.98
CA PRO A 497 -37.40 -15.88 -6.31
C PRO A 497 -38.01 -15.77 -7.71
N HIS A 498 -39.18 -15.15 -7.81
CA HIS A 498 -39.91 -14.98 -9.04
C HIS A 498 -39.02 -14.45 -10.18
N ALA A 499 -38.79 -15.24 -11.19
CA ALA A 499 -38.42 -14.76 -12.51
C ALA A 499 -39.65 -13.97 -13.00
N GLY A 500 -39.50 -12.62 -13.06
CA GLY A 500 -40.55 -11.75 -13.57
C GLY A 500 -40.92 -12.14 -15.00
N GLY A 501 -41.86 -13.04 -15.15
CA GLY A 501 -42.53 -13.34 -16.39
C GLY A 501 -43.77 -12.44 -16.48
N GLY A 502 -43.81 -11.56 -17.46
CA GLY A 502 -45.01 -10.89 -17.90
C GLY A 502 -45.97 -11.96 -18.44
N GLY A 503 -46.87 -12.43 -17.60
CA GLY A 503 -48.02 -13.25 -17.97
C GLY A 503 -49.27 -12.41 -17.80
N ASN A 504 -49.73 -11.88 -18.89
CA ASN A 504 -51.08 -11.31 -19.04
C ASN A 504 -52.08 -12.48 -18.86
N SER A 505 -52.65 -12.66 -17.67
CA SER A 505 -53.85 -13.48 -17.48
C SER A 505 -55.01 -12.55 -17.22
N GLY A 506 -55.79 -12.31 -18.28
CA GLY A 506 -57.13 -11.74 -18.19
C GLY A 506 -57.98 -12.64 -17.29
N GLY A 507 -58.26 -12.21 -16.12
CA GLY A 507 -59.24 -12.74 -15.19
C GLY A 507 -60.33 -11.68 -14.96
N SER A 508 -61.50 -11.91 -15.53
CA SER A 508 -62.71 -11.15 -15.42
C SER A 508 -63.06 -10.88 -13.94
N GLU A 509 -63.16 -9.61 -13.58
CA GLU A 509 -63.80 -9.13 -12.35
C GLU A 509 -65.29 -9.48 -12.40
N PRO A 510 -65.94 -10.02 -11.34
CA PRO A 510 -67.36 -10.01 -11.18
C PRO A 510 -67.81 -8.66 -10.65
N ALA A 511 -68.84 -8.08 -11.30
CA ALA A 511 -69.47 -6.80 -11.04
C ALA A 511 -69.96 -6.65 -9.59
N PRO A 512 -69.94 -5.43 -9.01
CA PRO A 512 -70.44 -5.17 -7.66
C PRO A 512 -71.96 -5.16 -7.67
N LYS A 513 -72.57 -5.93 -6.75
CA LYS A 513 -74.00 -5.85 -6.45
C LYS A 513 -74.28 -4.56 -5.68
N THR A 514 -75.09 -3.70 -6.30
CA THR A 514 -75.79 -2.59 -5.71
C THR A 514 -76.81 -3.08 -4.70
N GLY A 515 -76.88 -2.41 -3.55
CA GLY A 515 -78.08 -2.48 -2.72
C GLY A 515 -77.87 -2.10 -1.25
N ALA A 516 -78.26 -0.92 -0.92
CA ALA A 516 -79.20 -0.41 0.06
C ALA A 516 -78.69 0.48 1.24
N LYS A 517 -79.09 1.71 1.08
CA LYS A 517 -79.74 2.61 2.09
C LYS A 517 -79.07 3.04 3.39
N VAL A 518 -78.65 4.27 3.34
CA VAL A 518 -79.03 5.45 4.22
C VAL A 518 -79.71 5.08 5.51
N ARG A 519 -79.17 5.54 6.64
CA ARG A 519 -79.86 6.37 7.65
C ARG A 519 -78.88 7.08 8.56
N ASP A 520 -79.20 8.36 8.68
CA ASP A 520 -78.78 9.42 9.59
C ASP A 520 -78.70 8.99 11.08
N VAL A 521 -77.66 9.45 11.78
CA VAL A 521 -77.74 10.44 12.86
C VAL A 521 -76.31 10.96 13.09
#